data_b670bc859925dea97e427b461a662384
#
_entry.id   b670bc859925dea97e427b461a662384
#
_cell.length_a   1.000
_cell.length_b   1.000
_cell.length_c   1.000
_cell.angle_alpha   90.00
_cell.angle_beta   90.00
_cell.angle_gamma   90.00
#
_symmetry.space_group_name_H-M   'P 1'
#
loop_
_entity.id
_entity.type
_entity.pdbx_description
1 polymer ?
#
loop_
_entity_poly.entity_id
_entity_poly.type
_entity_poly.pdbx_seq_one_letter_code
_entity_poly.pdbx_strand_id
1 'polypeptide(L)'
;VVRRDGRVILARQLSELLAGADIAVEKGDEIVVRPNSQVITVLGAVAKAGNVPVTKPNMTLADALGEVGGLIDLRANKTGLYVFRLGDVQDNPHARARIFRLDFMQPVSVFVAQQFGVQPKDVIFVANAPLREYDKVLESLYRTAVIVGVGRGSVIPAVQF
;
A
#
# COMPACT_ATOMS: atom_id res chain seq x y z
N VAL A 1 -2.98 -17.08 16.27
CA VAL A 1 -4.07 -17.03 17.28
C VAL A 1 -3.90 -18.23 18.19
N VAL A 2 -3.93 -18.03 19.48
CA VAL A 2 -3.97 -19.11 20.48
C VAL A 2 -5.38 -19.16 21.09
N ARG A 3 -5.94 -20.35 21.13
CA ARG A 3 -7.25 -20.60 21.72
C ARG A 3 -7.11 -21.57 22.89
N ARG A 4 -7.84 -21.30 23.95
CA ARG A 4 -8.00 -22.18 25.13
C ARG A 4 -9.50 -22.36 25.40
N ASP A 5 -9.95 -23.60 25.49
CA ASP A 5 -11.36 -23.94 25.66
C ASP A 5 -12.29 -23.25 24.64
N GLY A 6 -11.85 -23.17 23.37
CA GLY A 6 -12.58 -22.53 22.29
C GLY A 6 -12.57 -21.00 22.27
N ARG A 7 -12.00 -20.35 23.30
CA ARG A 7 -11.88 -18.89 23.39
C ARG A 7 -10.52 -18.40 22.91
N VAL A 8 -10.50 -17.28 22.17
CA VAL A 8 -9.25 -16.64 21.77
C VAL A 8 -8.63 -15.96 23.01
N ILE A 9 -7.49 -16.46 23.45
CA ILE A 9 -6.73 -15.89 24.58
C ILE A 9 -5.62 -14.97 24.09
N LEU A 10 -5.12 -15.18 22.87
CA LEU A 10 -4.10 -14.35 22.27
C LEU A 10 -4.22 -14.32 20.74
N ALA A 11 -4.09 -13.13 20.16
CA ALA A 11 -3.93 -12.92 18.72
C ALA A 11 -2.68 -12.06 18.49
N ARG A 12 -1.67 -12.63 17.83
CA ARG A 12 -0.41 -11.94 17.48
C ARG A 12 -0.03 -12.26 16.04
N GLN A 13 0.75 -11.39 15.44
CA GLN A 13 1.35 -11.67 14.14
C GLN A 13 2.54 -12.62 14.32
N LEU A 14 2.74 -13.54 13.37
CA LEU A 14 3.86 -14.47 13.42
C LEU A 14 5.22 -13.73 13.44
N SER A 15 5.30 -12.59 12.75
CA SER A 15 6.48 -11.73 12.74
C SER A 15 6.87 -11.20 14.12
N GLU A 16 5.88 -10.92 14.99
CA GLU A 16 6.14 -10.48 16.38
C GLU A 16 6.73 -11.62 17.20
N LEU A 17 6.23 -12.85 16.99
CA LEU A 17 6.75 -14.04 17.67
C LEU A 17 8.19 -14.34 17.22
N LEU A 18 8.47 -14.22 15.93
CA LEU A 18 9.82 -14.41 15.38
C LEU A 18 10.79 -13.31 15.83
N ALA A 19 10.28 -12.13 16.17
CA ALA A 19 11.07 -11.02 16.74
C ALA A 19 11.33 -11.18 18.25
N GLY A 20 10.93 -12.31 18.87
CA GLY A 20 11.20 -12.62 20.27
C GLY A 20 10.05 -12.30 21.22
N ALA A 21 8.85 -12.00 20.73
CA ALA A 21 7.66 -11.91 21.56
C ALA A 21 7.25 -13.31 22.01
N ASP A 22 7.66 -13.72 23.20
CA ASP A 22 7.35 -15.03 23.75
C ASP A 22 5.88 -15.12 24.19
N ILE A 23 5.29 -16.29 24.02
CA ILE A 23 3.93 -16.57 24.46
C ILE A 23 3.91 -17.82 25.34
N ALA A 24 3.27 -17.72 26.50
CA ALA A 24 3.05 -18.85 27.36
C ALA A 24 1.90 -19.72 26.78
N VAL A 25 2.21 -20.96 26.45
CA VAL A 25 1.25 -21.97 26.02
C VAL A 25 1.06 -23.03 27.09
N GLU A 26 -0.14 -23.54 27.24
CA GLU A 26 -0.50 -24.58 28.18
C GLU A 26 -0.98 -25.84 27.45
N LYS A 27 -0.98 -26.96 28.17
CA LYS A 27 -1.49 -28.22 27.62
C LYS A 27 -2.98 -28.07 27.29
N GLY A 28 -3.34 -28.34 26.03
CA GLY A 28 -4.70 -28.21 25.51
C GLY A 28 -4.96 -26.93 24.72
N ASP A 29 -3.99 -26.02 24.62
CA ASP A 29 -4.11 -24.86 23.78
C ASP A 29 -4.08 -25.25 22.28
N GLU A 30 -4.97 -24.65 21.52
CA GLU A 30 -5.00 -24.75 20.04
C GLU A 30 -4.27 -23.57 19.44
N ILE A 31 -3.18 -23.83 18.70
CA ILE A 31 -2.42 -22.79 18.00
C ILE A 31 -2.86 -22.80 16.54
N VAL A 32 -3.57 -21.74 16.10
CA VAL A 32 -4.04 -21.57 14.74
C VAL A 32 -3.18 -20.52 14.03
N VAL A 33 -2.36 -20.96 13.06
CA VAL A 33 -1.62 -20.07 12.18
C VAL A 33 -2.45 -19.86 10.91
N ARG A 34 -2.92 -18.62 10.72
CA ARG A 34 -3.62 -18.26 9.49
C ARG A 34 -2.65 -17.62 8.51
N PRO A 35 -2.72 -17.93 7.22
CA PRO A 35 -1.93 -17.23 6.23
C PRO A 35 -2.27 -15.74 6.28
N ASN A 36 -1.25 -14.90 6.19
CA ASN A 36 -1.45 -13.46 6.08
C ASN A 36 -1.99 -13.17 4.68
N SER A 37 -3.29 -12.86 4.61
CA SER A 37 -3.96 -12.51 3.36
C SER A 37 -3.92 -11.00 3.07
N GLN A 38 -2.99 -10.28 3.69
CA GLN A 38 -2.81 -8.86 3.42
C GLN A 38 -2.20 -8.69 2.03
N VAL A 39 -2.94 -8.04 1.17
CA VAL A 39 -2.53 -7.77 -0.21
C VAL A 39 -2.57 -6.28 -0.50
N ILE A 40 -1.73 -5.86 -1.44
CA ILE A 40 -1.86 -4.61 -2.18
C ILE A 40 -2.29 -4.94 -3.59
N THR A 41 -2.93 -4.00 -4.27
CA THR A 41 -3.35 -4.18 -5.66
C THR A 41 -2.51 -3.28 -6.56
N VAL A 42 -1.88 -3.86 -7.59
CA VAL A 42 -1.08 -3.09 -8.56
C VAL A 42 -1.75 -3.17 -9.92
N LEU A 43 -2.05 -2.01 -10.50
CA LEU A 43 -2.81 -1.87 -11.74
C LEU A 43 -2.11 -0.95 -12.75
N GLY A 44 -2.52 -1.03 -13.99
CA GLY A 44 -2.08 -0.12 -15.06
C GLY A 44 -0.90 -0.66 -15.86
N ALA A 45 0.05 0.22 -16.21
CA ALA A 45 1.16 -0.10 -17.11
C ALA A 45 2.32 -0.79 -16.38
N VAL A 46 2.07 -1.93 -15.77
CA VAL A 46 3.05 -2.84 -15.16
C VAL A 46 3.06 -4.18 -15.89
N ALA A 47 4.16 -4.95 -15.75
CA ALA A 47 4.29 -6.21 -16.47
C ALA A 47 3.24 -7.24 -16.05
N LYS A 48 2.89 -7.32 -14.76
CA LYS A 48 1.86 -8.23 -14.21
C LYS A 48 0.95 -7.47 -13.26
N ALA A 49 -0.14 -6.89 -13.78
CA ALA A 49 -1.15 -6.28 -12.92
C ALA A 49 -1.88 -7.36 -12.08
N GLY A 50 -2.17 -7.03 -10.82
CA GLY A 50 -2.87 -7.96 -9.92
C GLY A 50 -2.62 -7.68 -8.45
N ASN A 51 -3.03 -8.63 -7.62
CA ASN A 51 -2.82 -8.58 -6.18
C ASN A 51 -1.44 -9.12 -5.83
N VAL A 52 -0.71 -8.35 -5.03
CA VAL A 52 0.62 -8.69 -4.51
C VAL A 52 0.51 -8.90 -3.01
N PRO A 53 0.89 -10.07 -2.49
CA PRO A 53 0.86 -10.31 -1.05
C PRO A 53 1.93 -9.45 -0.35
N VAL A 54 1.57 -8.88 0.79
CA VAL A 54 2.53 -8.17 1.65
C VAL A 54 3.31 -9.22 2.45
N THR A 55 4.48 -9.59 1.94
CA THR A 55 5.30 -10.69 2.49
C THR A 55 6.25 -10.23 3.60
N LYS A 56 6.53 -8.94 3.68
CA LYS A 56 7.46 -8.33 4.65
C LYS A 56 6.74 -7.26 5.47
N PRO A 57 7.06 -7.10 6.77
CA PRO A 57 6.49 -6.03 7.60
C PRO A 57 6.74 -4.62 7.04
N ASN A 58 7.90 -4.43 6.40
CA ASN A 58 8.33 -3.13 5.83
C ASN A 58 8.44 -3.20 4.31
N MET A 59 7.45 -3.81 3.64
CA MET A 59 7.42 -3.85 2.18
C MET A 59 7.33 -2.44 1.62
N THR A 60 8.20 -2.14 0.65
CA THR A 60 8.28 -0.81 0.04
C THR A 60 7.54 -0.76 -1.30
N LEU A 61 7.31 0.46 -1.80
CA LEU A 61 6.76 0.65 -3.14
C LEU A 61 7.69 0.08 -4.22
N ALA A 62 9.01 0.18 -4.02
CA ALA A 62 9.99 -0.42 -4.93
C ALA A 62 9.90 -1.95 -4.93
N ASP A 63 9.74 -2.58 -3.76
CA ASP A 63 9.50 -4.02 -3.65
C ASP A 63 8.22 -4.41 -4.41
N ALA A 64 7.13 -3.69 -4.19
CA ALA A 64 5.84 -3.96 -4.84
C ALA A 64 5.91 -3.87 -6.37
N LEU A 65 6.62 -2.87 -6.88
CA LEU A 65 6.85 -2.73 -8.32
C LEU A 65 7.75 -3.85 -8.86
N GLY A 66 8.74 -4.28 -8.10
CA GLY A 66 9.61 -5.41 -8.45
C GLY A 66 8.82 -6.73 -8.58
N GLU A 67 7.91 -7.02 -7.63
CA GLU A 67 7.06 -8.22 -7.65
C GLU A 67 6.17 -8.31 -8.90
N VAL A 68 5.72 -7.17 -9.43
CA VAL A 68 4.91 -7.12 -10.66
C VAL A 68 5.76 -7.01 -11.94
N GLY A 69 7.09 -7.14 -11.84
CA GLY A 69 8.01 -7.09 -12.98
C GLY A 69 8.29 -5.69 -13.51
N GLY A 70 8.01 -4.66 -12.70
CA GLY A 70 8.30 -3.26 -13.04
C GLY A 70 7.31 -2.62 -13.98
N LEU A 71 7.67 -1.41 -14.41
CA LEU A 71 6.90 -0.58 -15.33
C LEU A 71 7.15 -1.05 -16.78
N ILE A 72 6.10 -1.05 -17.62
CA ILE A 72 6.27 -1.27 -19.07
C ILE A 72 6.71 0.03 -19.71
N ASP A 73 7.98 0.16 -20.04
CA ASP A 73 8.60 1.40 -20.53
C ASP A 73 7.88 2.07 -21.70
N LEU A 74 7.36 1.28 -22.64
CA LEU A 74 6.65 1.78 -23.83
C LEU A 74 5.20 2.23 -23.55
N ARG A 75 4.63 1.84 -22.41
CA ARG A 75 3.22 2.08 -22.10
C ARG A 75 3.04 2.93 -20.84
N ALA A 76 4.00 2.91 -19.93
CA ALA A 76 3.89 3.62 -18.67
C ALA A 76 4.13 5.13 -18.84
N ASN A 77 3.22 5.91 -18.30
CA ASN A 77 3.52 7.31 -18.03
C ASN A 77 4.33 7.39 -16.72
N LYS A 78 5.63 7.60 -16.86
CA LYS A 78 6.55 7.64 -15.72
C LYS A 78 6.24 8.77 -14.71
N THR A 79 5.49 9.80 -15.11
CA THR A 79 5.03 10.89 -14.21
C THR A 79 3.74 10.56 -13.47
N GLY A 80 3.08 9.46 -13.84
CA GLY A 80 1.75 9.08 -13.39
C GLY A 80 1.72 7.80 -12.56
N LEU A 81 2.59 7.65 -11.58
CA LEU A 81 2.44 6.59 -10.58
C LEU A 81 1.68 7.14 -9.37
N TYR A 82 0.63 6.46 -8.99
CA TYR A 82 -0.25 6.84 -7.88
C TYR A 82 -0.37 5.69 -6.86
N VAL A 83 -0.39 6.04 -5.58
CA VAL A 83 -0.75 5.12 -4.51
C VAL A 83 -1.99 5.67 -3.83
N PHE A 84 -3.07 4.91 -3.89
CA PHE A 84 -4.34 5.21 -3.22
C PHE A 84 -4.36 4.44 -1.91
N ARG A 85 -4.44 5.16 -0.81
CA ARG A 85 -4.54 4.61 0.54
C ARG A 85 -5.82 5.07 1.19
N LEU A 86 -6.69 4.15 1.49
CA LEU A 86 -7.89 4.44 2.24
C LEU A 86 -7.53 4.62 3.72
N GLY A 87 -8.01 5.70 4.34
CA GLY A 87 -7.91 5.87 5.78
C GLY A 87 -8.68 4.78 6.52
N ASP A 88 -8.32 4.51 7.77
CA ASP A 88 -9.03 3.51 8.56
C ASP A 88 -10.44 4.02 8.92
N VAL A 89 -11.44 3.53 8.17
CA VAL A 89 -12.83 3.94 8.32
C VAL A 89 -13.45 3.32 9.58
N GLN A 90 -12.87 2.24 10.10
CA GLN A 90 -13.39 1.55 11.30
C GLN A 90 -13.14 2.38 12.56
N ASP A 91 -11.96 3.02 12.66
CA ASP A 91 -11.60 3.84 13.81
C ASP A 91 -12.02 5.31 13.65
N ASN A 92 -12.22 5.77 12.41
CA ASN A 92 -12.61 7.15 12.11
C ASN A 92 -13.53 7.23 10.90
N PRO A 93 -14.84 7.45 11.08
CA PRO A 93 -15.80 7.60 9.97
C PRO A 93 -15.47 8.74 8.99
N HIS A 94 -14.64 9.70 9.43
CA HIS A 94 -14.16 10.81 8.61
C HIS A 94 -12.75 10.55 8.02
N ALA A 95 -12.24 9.32 8.11
CA ALA A 95 -10.96 8.98 7.54
C ALA A 95 -10.97 9.21 6.03
N ARG A 96 -10.13 10.15 5.59
CA ARG A 96 -10.05 10.53 4.18
C ARG A 96 -9.09 9.62 3.43
N ALA A 97 -9.41 9.29 2.19
CA ALA A 97 -8.48 8.66 1.29
C ALA A 97 -7.27 9.59 1.04
N ARG A 98 -6.08 9.01 0.99
CA ARG A 98 -4.84 9.72 0.65
C ARG A 98 -4.36 9.24 -0.70
N ILE A 99 -3.98 10.18 -1.57
CA ILE A 99 -3.41 9.87 -2.87
C ILE A 99 -1.97 10.40 -2.87
N PHE A 100 -1.03 9.48 -3.08
CA PHE A 100 0.38 9.81 -3.24
C PHE A 100 0.70 9.72 -4.73
N ARG A 101 1.37 10.73 -5.26
CA ARG A 101 1.86 10.74 -6.64
C ARG A 101 3.39 10.71 -6.63
N LEU A 102 3.97 9.86 -7.46
CA LEU A 102 5.39 9.74 -7.65
C LEU A 102 5.74 9.91 -9.13
N ASP A 103 6.74 10.77 -9.39
CA ASP A 103 7.25 11.05 -10.74
C ASP A 103 8.57 10.29 -10.95
N PHE A 104 8.53 9.17 -11.66
CA PHE A 104 9.71 8.36 -11.98
C PHE A 104 10.60 8.95 -13.08
N MET A 105 10.26 10.09 -13.68
CA MET A 105 11.18 10.85 -14.51
C MET A 105 12.31 11.51 -13.68
N GLN A 106 12.06 11.66 -12.37
CA GLN A 106 13.04 12.18 -11.42
C GLN A 106 13.88 11.03 -10.86
N PRO A 107 15.21 11.01 -11.00
CA PRO A 107 16.04 9.91 -10.48
C PRO A 107 15.90 9.69 -8.96
N VAL A 108 15.64 10.76 -8.20
CA VAL A 108 15.40 10.69 -6.76
C VAL A 108 14.18 9.86 -6.40
N SER A 109 13.24 9.69 -7.30
CA SER A 109 12.01 8.93 -7.06
C SER A 109 12.25 7.45 -6.77
N VAL A 110 13.35 6.88 -7.26
CA VAL A 110 13.76 5.51 -6.95
C VAL A 110 14.06 5.37 -5.45
N PHE A 111 14.78 6.33 -4.88
CA PHE A 111 15.08 6.35 -3.44
C PHE A 111 13.81 6.58 -2.62
N VAL A 112 12.93 7.46 -3.09
CA VAL A 112 11.62 7.67 -2.45
C VAL A 112 10.79 6.39 -2.47
N ALA A 113 10.75 5.67 -3.58
CA ALA A 113 10.03 4.40 -3.69
C ALA A 113 10.61 3.32 -2.76
N GLN A 114 11.93 3.33 -2.51
CA GLN A 114 12.58 2.44 -1.54
C GLN A 114 12.26 2.78 -0.08
N GLN A 115 11.90 4.02 0.21
CA GLN A 115 11.55 4.47 1.56
C GLN A 115 10.04 4.51 1.81
N PHE A 116 9.23 4.50 0.75
CA PHE A 116 7.78 4.53 0.85
C PHE A 116 7.23 3.16 1.23
N GLY A 117 6.83 2.99 2.49
CA GLY A 117 6.19 1.77 2.99
C GLY A 117 4.77 1.63 2.44
N VAL A 118 4.51 0.53 1.73
CA VAL A 118 3.16 0.17 1.31
C VAL A 118 2.39 -0.45 2.48
N GLN A 119 1.08 -0.25 2.49
CA GLN A 119 0.18 -0.79 3.50
C GLN A 119 -0.80 -1.77 2.86
N PRO A 120 -1.28 -2.77 3.62
CA PRO A 120 -2.36 -3.62 3.15
C PRO A 120 -3.56 -2.80 2.66
N LYS A 121 -4.16 -3.24 1.55
CA LYS A 121 -5.26 -2.57 0.84
C LYS A 121 -4.85 -1.31 0.06
N ASP A 122 -3.56 -0.93 0.01
CA ASP A 122 -3.12 0.10 -0.94
C ASP A 122 -3.41 -0.35 -2.37
N VAL A 123 -3.80 0.61 -3.21
CA VAL A 123 -3.91 0.42 -4.65
C VAL A 123 -2.83 1.26 -5.33
N ILE A 124 -1.88 0.59 -5.99
CA ILE A 124 -0.83 1.22 -6.78
C ILE A 124 -1.31 1.24 -8.23
N PHE A 125 -1.36 2.41 -8.84
CA PHE A 125 -1.79 2.57 -10.22
C PHE A 125 -0.71 3.27 -11.02
N VAL A 126 -0.27 2.60 -12.10
CA VAL A 126 0.65 3.16 -13.07
C VAL A 126 -0.14 3.55 -14.30
N ALA A 127 -0.20 4.84 -14.56
CA ALA A 127 -0.96 5.35 -15.69
C ALA A 127 -0.32 4.96 -17.04
N ASN A 128 -1.16 4.75 -18.06
CA ASN A 128 -0.72 4.59 -19.44
C ASN A 128 -0.42 5.97 -20.07
N ALA A 129 0.51 6.04 -20.98
CA ALA A 129 0.66 7.22 -21.86
C ALA A 129 -0.39 7.14 -22.98
N PRO A 130 -1.08 8.24 -23.35
CA PRO A 130 -1.18 9.58 -22.79
C PRO A 130 -2.42 9.81 -21.90
N LEU A 131 -2.21 10.50 -20.80
CA LEU A 131 -3.12 10.70 -19.67
C LEU A 131 -4.32 11.64 -19.88
N ARG A 132 -4.59 12.15 -21.06
CA ARG A 132 -5.63 13.19 -21.25
C ARG A 132 -7.05 12.82 -20.79
N GLU A 133 -7.36 11.53 -20.69
CA GLU A 133 -8.70 11.09 -20.24
C GLU A 133 -8.78 10.84 -18.73
N TYR A 134 -7.66 10.55 -18.09
CA TYR A 134 -7.63 10.26 -16.62
C TYR A 134 -7.57 11.51 -15.75
N ASP A 135 -7.12 12.65 -16.30
CA ASP A 135 -7.07 13.91 -15.55
C ASP A 135 -8.45 14.31 -15.02
N LYS A 136 -9.52 14.08 -15.78
CA LYS A 136 -10.90 14.35 -15.35
C LYS A 136 -11.38 13.44 -14.21
N VAL A 137 -11.00 12.16 -14.24
CA VAL A 137 -11.37 11.21 -13.18
C VAL A 137 -10.57 11.49 -11.91
N LEU A 138 -9.29 11.80 -12.07
CA LEU A 138 -8.43 12.19 -10.97
C LEU A 138 -8.89 13.51 -10.34
N GLU A 139 -9.29 14.50 -11.13
CA GLU A 139 -9.80 15.78 -10.65
C GLU A 139 -11.07 15.60 -9.78
N SER A 140 -11.92 14.64 -10.13
CA SER A 140 -13.07 14.26 -9.30
C SER A 140 -12.66 13.60 -7.99
N LEU A 141 -11.62 12.76 -8.00
CA LEU A 141 -11.07 12.13 -6.80
C LEU A 141 -10.27 13.12 -5.93
N TYR A 142 -9.65 14.13 -6.54
CA TYR A 142 -8.93 15.20 -5.83
C TYR A 142 -9.81 16.03 -4.93
N ARG A 143 -11.09 16.14 -5.23
CA ARG A 143 -12.05 16.88 -4.39
C ARG A 143 -12.34 16.19 -3.05
N THR A 144 -12.12 14.89 -2.96
CA THR A 144 -12.43 14.08 -1.78
C THR A 144 -11.20 13.52 -1.07
N ALA A 145 -10.00 13.68 -1.63
CA ALA A 145 -8.76 13.09 -1.12
C ALA A 145 -7.70 14.16 -0.80
N VAL A 146 -6.88 13.89 0.21
CA VAL A 146 -5.68 14.70 0.50
C VAL A 146 -4.53 14.18 -0.35
N ILE A 147 -3.97 15.03 -1.23
CA ILE A 147 -2.82 14.67 -2.05
C ILE A 147 -1.55 15.04 -1.32
N VAL A 148 -0.69 14.04 -1.14
CA VAL A 148 0.68 14.24 -0.66
C VAL A 148 1.62 14.02 -1.84
N GLY A 149 2.22 15.11 -2.32
CA GLY A 149 3.28 15.03 -3.32
C GLY A 149 4.56 14.48 -2.68
N VAL A 150 5.03 13.32 -3.15
CA VAL A 150 6.30 12.74 -2.74
C VAL A 150 7.33 13.02 -3.82
N GLY A 151 8.15 14.02 -3.59
CA GLY A 151 9.21 14.45 -4.50
C GLY A 151 9.20 15.97 -4.71
N ARG A 152 10.23 16.63 -4.17
CA ARG A 152 10.42 18.09 -4.17
C ARG A 152 9.44 18.86 -3.29
N GLY A 153 9.52 18.74 -1.95
CA GLY A 153 9.13 19.78 -0.99
C GLY A 153 7.78 20.52 -1.15
N SER A 154 6.90 20.06 -2.03
CA SER A 154 5.61 20.68 -2.26
C SER A 154 4.53 19.83 -1.57
N VAL A 155 4.31 20.15 -0.31
CA VAL A 155 3.01 19.89 0.31
C VAL A 155 2.03 20.79 -0.46
N ILE A 156 1.21 20.21 -1.32
CA ILE A 156 0.08 20.93 -1.88
C ILE A 156 -0.92 21.05 -0.72
N PRO A 157 -1.23 22.25 -0.23
CA PRO A 157 -2.17 22.39 0.86
C PRO A 157 -3.51 21.78 0.46
N ALA A 158 -4.12 21.03 1.38
CA ALA A 158 -5.46 20.54 1.23
C ALA A 158 -6.37 21.74 0.89
N VAL A 159 -6.96 21.72 -0.29
CA VAL A 159 -7.99 22.70 -0.63
C VAL A 159 -9.18 22.34 0.23
N GLN A 160 -9.40 23.11 1.29
CA GLN A 160 -10.63 23.09 2.06
C GLN A 160 -11.68 23.84 1.25
N PHE A 161 -12.78 23.15 0.96
CA PHE A 161 -14.05 23.75 0.62
C PHE A 161 -15.04 23.46 1.72
#